data_501edccb2fc3a3631ac9badb0a964cdc
#
_entry.id   501edccb2fc3a3631ac9badb0a964cdc
#
_cell.length_a   1.000
_cell.length_b   1.000
_cell.length_c   1.000
_cell.angle_alpha   90.00
_cell.angle_beta   90.00
_cell.angle_gamma   90.00
#
_symmetry.space_group_name_H-M   'P 1'
#
loop_
_entity.id
_entity.type
_entity.pdbx_description
1 polymer ?
#
loop_
_entity_poly.entity_id
_entity_poly.type
_entity_poly.pdbx_seq_one_letter_code
_entity_poly.pdbx_strand_id
1 'polypeptide(L)'
;MIAGLRASLGAKLLVAQVLVIVAGSLTLAVVALAVAPGVFWYHARMALGTIPPETARHLNEGLGVAMLVALGAGTAVALLTAVAVSAFLARRITRPIRALARAAERIAHGRYTARVPQGGSGDELAMLGRAFNAMAEVLETSERRRQRLLADLAHELRTPLATIDGYVEGVADGVMAADDETWRVLRTETVRLRRLVDDLNAVSRAEERQLDLRLARWEPAKLVTAAVHAAAAAYQARGVALVERVDPHLPRVLADPDRIGEVLANLLANTLRHTPAAGRVEVAAARHGREVQLAVRDTGEGIAPELLERVFERFYRVDRARTHTAGGGSGIGLTITRAIVQAHGGRIWAESQGLGRGARFVVTLPPAADH
;
A
#
# COMPACT_ATOMS: atom_id res chain seq x y z
N MET A 1 -6.47 18.25 -43.76
CA MET A 1 -5.50 17.13 -43.61
C MET A 1 -4.20 17.69 -43.08
N ILE A 2 -4.15 17.99 -41.76
CA ILE A 2 -2.92 18.34 -41.05
C ILE A 2 -2.90 17.42 -39.82
N ALA A 3 -2.33 16.24 -40.00
CA ALA A 3 -2.04 15.34 -38.92
C ALA A 3 -0.95 16.00 -38.04
N GLY A 4 -1.36 16.57 -36.90
CA GLY A 4 -0.45 17.19 -35.95
C GLY A 4 0.56 16.16 -35.48
N LEU A 5 1.79 16.24 -36.00
CA LEU A 5 2.95 15.63 -35.38
C LEU A 5 2.96 16.10 -33.93
N ARG A 6 2.61 15.23 -33.02
CA ARG A 6 2.88 15.40 -31.56
C ARG A 6 4.40 15.33 -31.38
N ALA A 7 5.07 16.41 -31.83
CA ALA A 7 6.52 16.56 -31.67
C ALA A 7 6.83 16.37 -30.18
N SER A 8 7.79 15.49 -29.91
CA SER A 8 8.22 15.23 -28.54
C SER A 8 8.69 16.53 -27.88
N LEU A 9 8.53 16.67 -26.55
CA LEU A 9 8.99 17.85 -25.81
C LEU A 9 10.42 18.22 -26.18
N GLY A 10 11.32 17.22 -26.35
CA GLY A 10 12.69 17.44 -26.80
C GLY A 10 12.79 18.01 -28.22
N ALA A 11 11.91 17.60 -29.15
CA ALA A 11 11.88 18.17 -30.49
C ALA A 11 11.38 19.61 -30.49
N LYS A 12 10.37 19.93 -29.66
CA LYS A 12 9.88 21.31 -29.50
C LYS A 12 10.96 22.23 -28.93
N LEU A 13 11.69 21.75 -27.89
CA LEU A 13 12.83 22.48 -27.31
C LEU A 13 13.95 22.72 -28.33
N LEU A 14 14.31 21.70 -29.11
CA LEU A 14 15.33 21.83 -30.15
C LEU A 14 14.90 22.85 -31.21
N VAL A 15 13.67 22.78 -31.71
CA VAL A 15 13.12 23.77 -32.68
C VAL A 15 13.15 25.18 -32.11
N ALA A 16 12.72 25.37 -30.87
CA ALA A 16 12.76 26.68 -30.21
C ALA A 16 14.19 27.23 -30.08
N GLN A 17 15.16 26.38 -29.68
CA GLN A 17 16.57 26.77 -29.59
C GLN A 17 17.17 27.11 -30.98
N VAL A 18 16.91 26.32 -31.99
CA VAL A 18 17.36 26.60 -33.37
C VAL A 18 16.80 27.92 -33.85
N LEU A 19 15.52 28.20 -33.64
CA LEU A 19 14.87 29.44 -34.04
C LEU A 19 15.49 30.66 -33.34
N VAL A 20 15.78 30.56 -32.03
CA VAL A 20 16.45 31.64 -31.29
C VAL A 20 17.87 31.87 -31.80
N ILE A 21 18.62 30.79 -32.09
CA ILE A 21 19.99 30.91 -32.63
C ILE A 21 19.97 31.52 -34.02
N VAL A 22 19.08 31.08 -34.89
CA VAL A 22 18.94 31.65 -36.26
C VAL A 22 18.56 33.14 -36.21
N ALA A 23 17.58 33.50 -35.38
CA ALA A 23 17.18 34.89 -35.19
C ALA A 23 18.33 35.75 -34.61
N GLY A 24 19.01 35.25 -33.58
CA GLY A 24 20.16 35.93 -32.97
C GLY A 24 21.35 36.08 -33.95
N SER A 25 21.67 35.02 -34.72
CA SER A 25 22.72 35.07 -35.74
C SER A 25 22.39 36.06 -36.87
N LEU A 26 21.12 36.08 -37.31
CA LEU A 26 20.66 37.05 -38.29
C LEU A 26 20.78 38.49 -37.81
N THR A 27 20.34 38.72 -36.57
CA THR A 27 20.45 40.04 -35.95
C THR A 27 21.92 40.49 -35.83
N LEU A 28 22.79 39.57 -35.37
CA LEU A 28 24.23 39.85 -35.28
C LEU A 28 24.84 40.11 -36.66
N ALA A 29 24.44 39.39 -37.72
CA ALA A 29 24.92 39.61 -39.07
C ALA A 29 24.50 40.99 -39.57
N VAL A 30 23.24 41.39 -39.38
CA VAL A 30 22.72 42.72 -39.79
C VAL A 30 23.49 43.83 -39.07
N VAL A 31 23.65 43.71 -37.75
CA VAL A 31 24.41 44.69 -36.96
C VAL A 31 25.88 44.77 -37.41
N ALA A 32 26.51 43.64 -37.58
CA ALA A 32 27.92 43.56 -38.02
C ALA A 32 28.09 44.19 -39.42
N LEU A 33 27.23 43.88 -40.38
CA LEU A 33 27.27 44.47 -41.75
C LEU A 33 27.00 46.00 -41.73
N ALA A 34 26.17 46.47 -40.83
CA ALA A 34 25.84 47.92 -40.71
C ALA A 34 26.94 48.72 -40.03
N VAL A 35 27.60 48.16 -39.03
CA VAL A 35 28.51 48.89 -38.12
C VAL A 35 29.97 48.65 -38.48
N ALA A 36 30.37 47.40 -38.71
CA ALA A 36 31.79 47.04 -38.85
C ALA A 36 32.50 47.74 -39.99
N PRO A 37 31.93 47.89 -41.21
CA PRO A 37 32.57 48.64 -42.31
C PRO A 37 32.85 50.11 -41.93
N GLY A 38 31.88 50.77 -41.27
CA GLY A 38 32.02 52.16 -40.88
C GLY A 38 33.14 52.36 -39.87
N VAL A 39 33.19 51.54 -38.84
CA VAL A 39 34.26 51.57 -37.82
C VAL A 39 35.61 51.22 -38.41
N PHE A 40 35.69 50.20 -39.26
CA PHE A 40 36.90 49.79 -39.95
C PHE A 40 37.50 50.92 -40.81
N TRP A 41 36.68 51.52 -41.65
CA TRP A 41 37.09 52.58 -42.55
C TRP A 41 37.45 53.87 -41.79
N TYR A 42 36.78 54.17 -40.68
CA TYR A 42 37.15 55.29 -39.83
C TYR A 42 38.57 55.15 -39.28
N HIS A 43 38.90 53.99 -38.69
CA HIS A 43 40.22 53.72 -38.16
C HIS A 43 41.31 53.57 -39.23
N ALA A 44 40.97 52.96 -40.36
CA ALA A 44 41.91 52.76 -41.50
C ALA A 44 42.33 54.13 -42.05
N ARG A 45 41.43 55.06 -42.21
CA ARG A 45 41.73 56.43 -42.65
C ARG A 45 42.56 57.25 -41.65
N MET A 46 42.32 57.06 -40.36
CA MET A 46 43.12 57.68 -39.31
C MET A 46 44.55 57.18 -39.31
N ALA A 47 44.77 55.88 -39.53
CA ALA A 47 46.09 55.27 -39.42
C ALA A 47 46.95 55.41 -40.70
N LEU A 48 46.31 55.40 -41.88
CA LEU A 48 46.99 55.31 -43.17
C LEU A 48 46.88 56.55 -44.04
N GLY A 49 46.07 57.53 -43.62
CA GLY A 49 45.79 58.74 -44.41
C GLY A 49 44.97 58.45 -45.69
N THR A 50 45.47 58.93 -46.86
CA THR A 50 44.82 58.66 -48.17
C THR A 50 45.16 57.25 -48.64
N ILE A 51 44.15 56.39 -48.74
CA ILE A 51 44.29 54.98 -49.18
C ILE A 51 44.07 54.89 -50.68
N PRO A 52 45.00 54.29 -51.43
CA PRO A 52 44.82 54.07 -52.86
C PRO A 52 43.58 53.18 -53.15
N PRO A 53 42.85 53.44 -54.29
CA PRO A 53 41.62 52.69 -54.63
C PRO A 53 41.77 51.17 -54.69
N GLU A 54 42.90 50.67 -55.19
CA GLU A 54 43.20 49.22 -55.25
C GLU A 54 43.36 48.62 -53.88
N THR A 55 44.10 49.26 -52.98
CA THR A 55 44.26 48.84 -51.58
C THR A 55 42.96 48.86 -50.82
N ALA A 56 42.11 49.88 -51.06
CA ALA A 56 40.79 49.97 -50.47
C ALA A 56 39.88 48.80 -50.88
N ARG A 57 39.99 48.37 -52.17
CA ARG A 57 39.22 47.23 -52.68
C ARG A 57 39.65 45.90 -52.01
N HIS A 58 40.94 45.63 -51.93
CA HIS A 58 41.46 44.43 -51.25
C HIS A 58 41.12 44.39 -49.77
N LEU A 59 41.20 45.53 -49.10
CA LEU A 59 40.79 45.61 -47.65
C LEU A 59 39.31 45.33 -47.46
N ASN A 60 38.44 45.82 -48.36
CA ASN A 60 37.03 45.62 -48.29
C ASN A 60 36.64 44.15 -48.58
N GLU A 61 37.28 43.51 -49.58
CA GLU A 61 37.12 42.11 -49.89
C GLU A 61 37.60 41.25 -48.72
N GLY A 62 38.77 41.57 -48.12
CA GLY A 62 39.30 40.88 -46.93
C GLY A 62 38.39 40.99 -45.73
N LEU A 63 37.82 42.19 -45.46
CA LEU A 63 36.86 42.41 -44.37
C LEU A 63 35.60 41.59 -44.61
N GLY A 64 35.08 41.57 -45.84
CA GLY A 64 33.90 40.78 -46.19
C GLY A 64 34.09 39.29 -45.95
N VAL A 65 35.21 38.73 -46.42
CA VAL A 65 35.54 37.32 -46.21
C VAL A 65 35.73 37.01 -44.69
N ALA A 66 36.46 37.87 -43.98
CA ALA A 66 36.67 37.67 -42.52
C ALA A 66 35.33 37.67 -41.76
N MET A 67 34.42 38.60 -42.08
CA MET A 67 33.09 38.66 -41.48
C MET A 67 32.24 37.41 -41.79
N LEU A 68 32.28 36.96 -43.05
CA LEU A 68 31.52 35.77 -43.48
C LEU A 68 32.02 34.51 -42.80
N VAL A 69 33.34 34.34 -42.66
CA VAL A 69 33.95 33.24 -41.97
C VAL A 69 33.63 33.29 -40.46
N ALA A 70 33.76 34.46 -39.83
CA ALA A 70 33.50 34.65 -38.40
C ALA A 70 32.03 34.38 -38.06
N LEU A 71 31.08 34.92 -38.83
CA LEU A 71 29.65 34.73 -38.66
C LEU A 71 29.25 33.26 -38.93
N GLY A 72 29.81 32.67 -39.99
CA GLY A 72 29.57 31.26 -40.35
C GLY A 72 30.08 30.29 -39.26
N ALA A 73 31.30 30.50 -38.80
CA ALA A 73 31.90 29.69 -37.72
C ALA A 73 31.12 29.86 -36.38
N GLY A 74 30.79 31.10 -36.04
CA GLY A 74 30.00 31.40 -34.83
C GLY A 74 28.63 30.73 -34.85
N THR A 75 27.92 30.81 -35.99
CA THR A 75 26.62 30.13 -36.18
C THR A 75 26.75 28.62 -36.07
N ALA A 76 27.78 28.02 -36.69
CA ALA A 76 28.02 26.58 -36.62
C ALA A 76 28.28 26.09 -35.18
N VAL A 77 29.13 26.81 -34.42
CA VAL A 77 29.37 26.50 -32.99
C VAL A 77 28.09 26.64 -32.16
N ALA A 78 27.28 27.68 -32.36
CA ALA A 78 26.04 27.87 -31.68
C ALA A 78 25.03 26.76 -31.95
N LEU A 79 24.91 26.29 -33.20
CA LEU A 79 24.08 25.14 -33.59
C LEU A 79 24.54 23.84 -32.94
N LEU A 80 25.82 23.55 -32.96
CA LEU A 80 26.38 22.37 -32.30
C LEU A 80 26.11 22.37 -30.80
N THR A 81 26.29 23.51 -30.17
CA THR A 81 26.00 23.70 -28.74
C THR A 81 24.50 23.46 -28.43
N ALA A 82 23.59 23.99 -29.27
CA ALA A 82 22.16 23.77 -29.12
C ALA A 82 21.78 22.30 -29.21
N VAL A 83 22.36 21.58 -30.17
CA VAL A 83 22.12 20.13 -30.32
C VAL A 83 22.62 19.37 -29.09
N ALA A 84 23.83 19.70 -28.60
CA ALA A 84 24.40 19.06 -27.43
C ALA A 84 23.56 19.30 -26.16
N VAL A 85 23.17 20.56 -25.90
CA VAL A 85 22.33 20.93 -24.77
C VAL A 85 20.95 20.26 -24.88
N SER A 86 20.33 20.27 -26.07
CA SER A 86 19.03 19.63 -26.30
C SER A 86 19.07 18.13 -26.06
N ALA A 87 20.14 17.46 -26.55
CA ALA A 87 20.35 16.05 -26.30
C ALA A 87 20.57 15.73 -24.80
N PHE A 88 21.32 16.59 -24.12
CA PHE A 88 21.52 16.48 -22.67
C PHE A 88 20.20 16.61 -21.90
N LEU A 89 19.42 17.65 -22.16
CA LEU A 89 18.11 17.84 -21.51
C LEU A 89 17.13 16.69 -21.82
N ALA A 90 17.12 16.22 -23.09
CA ALA A 90 16.27 15.11 -23.48
C ALA A 90 16.60 13.83 -22.68
N ARG A 91 17.89 13.55 -22.45
CA ARG A 91 18.33 12.38 -21.68
C ARG A 91 18.07 12.56 -20.19
N ARG A 92 18.34 13.75 -19.65
CA ARG A 92 18.34 13.99 -18.20
C ARG A 92 16.94 14.29 -17.65
N ILE A 93 16.04 14.86 -18.44
CA ILE A 93 14.71 15.29 -18.00
C ILE A 93 13.59 14.57 -18.75
N THR A 94 13.59 14.63 -20.08
CA THR A 94 12.44 14.17 -20.87
C THR A 94 12.26 12.65 -20.83
N ARG A 95 13.35 11.87 -20.87
CA ARG A 95 13.29 10.40 -20.83
C ARG A 95 12.77 9.87 -19.50
N PRO A 96 13.26 10.31 -18.33
CA PRO A 96 12.74 9.90 -17.03
C PRO A 96 11.25 10.23 -16.84
N ILE A 97 10.83 11.44 -17.21
CA ILE A 97 9.42 11.85 -17.12
C ILE A 97 8.52 10.94 -17.97
N ARG A 98 8.95 10.61 -19.20
CA ARG A 98 8.20 9.68 -20.06
C ARG A 98 8.20 8.25 -19.50
N ALA A 99 9.26 7.82 -18.86
CA ALA A 99 9.30 6.52 -18.19
C ALA A 99 8.29 6.47 -17.03
N LEU A 100 8.22 7.53 -16.25
CA LEU A 100 7.23 7.72 -15.17
C LEU A 100 5.79 7.68 -15.71
N ALA A 101 5.49 8.46 -16.73
CA ALA A 101 4.16 8.50 -17.36
C ALA A 101 3.74 7.11 -17.88
N ARG A 102 4.64 6.39 -18.57
CA ARG A 102 4.37 5.03 -19.06
C ARG A 102 4.21 4.01 -17.93
N ALA A 103 4.95 4.15 -16.83
CA ALA A 103 4.79 3.29 -15.67
C ALA A 103 3.44 3.57 -14.97
N ALA A 104 3.05 4.82 -14.83
CA ALA A 104 1.75 5.21 -14.29
C ALA A 104 0.58 4.67 -15.13
N GLU A 105 0.67 4.78 -16.45
CA GLU A 105 -0.32 4.22 -17.37
C GLU A 105 -0.45 2.69 -17.23
N ARG A 106 0.67 1.98 -17.09
CA ARG A 106 0.64 0.53 -16.84
C ARG A 106 -0.03 0.19 -15.50
N ILE A 107 0.24 0.96 -14.44
CA ILE A 107 -0.43 0.78 -13.14
C ILE A 107 -1.93 1.04 -13.27
N ALA A 108 -2.35 2.11 -13.96
CA ALA A 108 -3.76 2.42 -14.21
C ALA A 108 -4.50 1.28 -14.94
N HIS A 109 -3.78 0.50 -15.76
CA HIS A 109 -4.32 -0.69 -16.43
C HIS A 109 -4.10 -2.00 -15.63
N GLY A 110 -3.89 -1.93 -14.32
CA GLY A 110 -3.78 -3.09 -13.44
C GLY A 110 -2.42 -3.82 -13.45
N ARG A 111 -1.39 -3.25 -14.09
CA ARG A 111 -0.03 -3.83 -14.09
C ARG A 111 0.79 -3.23 -12.94
N TYR A 112 0.48 -3.62 -11.72
CA TYR A 112 1.07 -3.06 -10.50
C TYR A 112 2.55 -3.39 -10.30
N THR A 113 3.13 -4.33 -11.07
CA THR A 113 4.57 -4.66 -11.06
C THR A 113 5.43 -3.64 -11.78
N ALA A 114 4.81 -2.64 -12.47
CA ALA A 114 5.56 -1.63 -13.21
C ALA A 114 6.42 -0.77 -12.27
N ARG A 115 7.69 -0.60 -12.61
CA ARG A 115 8.64 0.23 -11.87
C ARG A 115 9.34 1.19 -12.81
N VAL A 116 9.83 2.29 -12.26
CA VAL A 116 10.68 3.26 -12.95
C VAL A 116 12.13 2.95 -12.61
N PRO A 117 13.04 2.90 -13.61
CA PRO A 117 14.46 2.70 -13.35
C PRO A 117 15.03 3.77 -12.42
N GLN A 118 15.80 3.34 -11.43
CA GLN A 118 16.53 4.23 -10.54
C GLN A 118 17.92 4.48 -11.14
N GLY A 119 18.19 5.72 -11.57
CA GLY A 119 19.54 6.10 -12.03
C GLY A 119 19.57 7.32 -12.93
N GLY A 120 20.61 8.17 -12.78
CA GLY A 120 21.05 9.18 -13.75
C GLY A 120 20.26 10.48 -13.85
N SER A 121 19.23 10.68 -13.06
CA SER A 121 18.44 11.93 -13.01
C SER A 121 18.85 12.75 -11.79
N GLY A 122 18.82 14.09 -11.90
CA GLY A 122 19.06 14.95 -10.74
C GLY A 122 18.28 14.53 -9.49
N ASP A 123 18.65 15.04 -8.33
CA ASP A 123 18.15 14.59 -7.03
C ASP A 123 16.61 14.60 -6.92
N GLU A 124 15.94 15.58 -7.54
CA GLU A 124 14.48 15.73 -7.49
C GLU A 124 13.75 14.63 -8.32
N LEU A 125 14.27 14.32 -9.52
CA LEU A 125 13.68 13.27 -10.38
C LEU A 125 13.94 11.87 -9.81
N ALA A 126 15.09 11.67 -9.17
CA ALA A 126 15.39 10.44 -8.47
C ALA A 126 14.47 10.25 -7.25
N MET A 127 14.20 11.33 -6.49
CA MET A 127 13.25 11.32 -5.38
C MET A 127 11.83 10.99 -5.87
N LEU A 128 11.37 11.61 -6.96
CA LEU A 128 10.07 11.33 -7.55
C LEU A 128 9.97 9.86 -8.03
N GLY A 129 11.04 9.31 -8.64
CA GLY A 129 11.10 7.91 -9.03
C GLY A 129 11.02 6.95 -7.85
N ARG A 130 11.71 7.25 -6.74
CA ARG A 130 11.61 6.47 -5.48
C ARG A 130 10.20 6.51 -4.90
N ALA A 131 9.61 7.70 -4.78
CA ALA A 131 8.25 7.87 -4.27
C ALA A 131 7.21 7.10 -5.12
N PHE A 132 7.35 7.17 -6.46
CA PHE A 132 6.51 6.40 -7.37
C PHE A 132 6.66 4.89 -7.16
N ASN A 133 7.89 4.38 -7.06
CA ASN A 133 8.13 2.95 -6.84
C ASN A 133 7.60 2.47 -5.49
N ALA A 134 7.73 3.28 -4.43
CA ALA A 134 7.14 3.00 -3.12
C ALA A 134 5.60 2.92 -3.19
N MET A 135 4.96 3.87 -3.87
CA MET A 135 3.51 3.83 -4.11
C MET A 135 3.10 2.58 -4.90
N ALA A 136 3.85 2.25 -5.97
CA ALA A 136 3.58 1.08 -6.78
C ALA A 136 3.70 -0.24 -5.99
N GLU A 137 4.64 -0.33 -5.04
CA GLU A 137 4.81 -1.47 -4.14
C GLU A 137 3.63 -1.63 -3.17
N VAL A 138 3.15 -0.52 -2.62
CA VAL A 138 1.95 -0.51 -1.75
C VAL A 138 0.73 -1.01 -2.54
N LEU A 139 0.51 -0.49 -3.76
CA LEU A 139 -0.60 -0.91 -4.62
C LEU A 139 -0.52 -2.38 -5.00
N GLU A 140 0.67 -2.86 -5.42
CA GLU A 140 0.89 -4.27 -5.77
C GLU A 140 0.61 -5.19 -4.58
N THR A 141 1.09 -4.82 -3.40
CA THR A 141 0.88 -5.57 -2.17
C THR A 141 -0.60 -5.61 -1.78
N SER A 142 -1.30 -4.48 -1.91
CA SER A 142 -2.73 -4.38 -1.64
C SER A 142 -3.55 -5.26 -2.60
N GLU A 143 -3.26 -5.18 -3.91
CA GLU A 143 -3.97 -6.00 -4.90
C GLU A 143 -3.70 -7.49 -4.73
N ARG A 144 -2.47 -7.89 -4.43
CA ARG A 144 -2.14 -9.29 -4.12
C ARG A 144 -2.87 -9.79 -2.87
N ARG A 145 -3.03 -8.94 -1.85
CA ARG A 145 -3.83 -9.28 -0.66
C ARG A 145 -5.30 -9.47 -1.03
N ARG A 146 -5.85 -8.56 -1.84
CA ARG A 146 -7.23 -8.65 -2.32
C ARG A 146 -7.50 -9.92 -3.11
N GLN A 147 -6.61 -10.27 -4.05
CA GLN A 147 -6.74 -11.48 -4.87
C GLN A 147 -6.68 -12.76 -4.02
N ARG A 148 -5.77 -12.83 -3.03
CA ARG A 148 -5.73 -13.95 -2.10
C ARG A 148 -7.02 -14.06 -1.29
N LEU A 149 -7.52 -12.93 -0.75
CA LEU A 149 -8.79 -12.91 -0.03
C LEU A 149 -9.93 -13.50 -0.86
N LEU A 150 -10.07 -13.07 -2.11
CA LEU A 150 -11.13 -13.58 -3.00
C LEU A 150 -10.96 -15.06 -3.32
N ALA A 151 -9.72 -15.53 -3.51
CA ALA A 151 -9.44 -16.95 -3.75
C ALA A 151 -9.77 -17.81 -2.53
N ASP A 152 -9.37 -17.38 -1.34
CA ASP A 152 -9.64 -18.07 -0.08
C ASP A 152 -11.15 -18.13 0.21
N LEU A 153 -11.86 -17.01 -0.02
CA LEU A 153 -13.32 -16.95 0.10
C LEU A 153 -14.02 -17.91 -0.84
N ALA A 154 -13.62 -17.92 -2.12
CA ALA A 154 -14.21 -18.84 -3.10
C ALA A 154 -14.04 -20.29 -2.68
N HIS A 155 -12.91 -20.62 -2.05
CA HIS A 155 -12.67 -21.98 -1.53
C HIS A 155 -13.55 -22.31 -0.32
N GLU A 156 -13.60 -21.40 0.67
CA GLU A 156 -14.38 -21.60 1.91
C GLU A 156 -15.91 -21.56 1.69
N LEU A 157 -16.39 -20.88 0.64
CA LEU A 157 -17.80 -20.89 0.25
C LEU A 157 -18.17 -22.14 -0.53
N ARG A 158 -17.28 -22.69 -1.35
CA ARG A 158 -17.57 -23.85 -2.19
C ARG A 158 -17.89 -25.11 -1.37
N THR A 159 -17.18 -25.32 -0.27
CA THR A 159 -17.33 -26.52 0.57
C THR A 159 -18.73 -26.62 1.20
N PRO A 160 -19.24 -25.64 1.95
CA PRO A 160 -20.58 -25.70 2.52
C PRO A 160 -21.68 -25.73 1.44
N LEU A 161 -21.50 -25.02 0.32
CA LEU A 161 -22.43 -25.09 -0.82
C LEU A 161 -22.51 -26.49 -1.40
N ALA A 162 -21.36 -27.12 -1.68
CA ALA A 162 -21.35 -28.49 -2.19
C ALA A 162 -22.01 -29.51 -1.22
N THR A 163 -21.84 -29.28 0.10
CA THR A 163 -22.53 -30.10 1.11
C THR A 163 -24.03 -29.88 1.04
N ILE A 164 -24.50 -28.63 0.99
CA ILE A 164 -25.93 -28.30 0.89
C ILE A 164 -26.51 -28.91 -0.37
N ASP A 165 -25.87 -28.70 -1.53
CA ASP A 165 -26.33 -29.23 -2.82
C ASP A 165 -26.43 -30.76 -2.79
N GLY A 166 -25.39 -31.46 -2.28
CA GLY A 166 -25.40 -32.91 -2.19
C GLY A 166 -26.50 -33.48 -1.28
N TYR A 167 -26.80 -32.80 -0.15
CA TYR A 167 -27.91 -33.21 0.72
C TYR A 167 -29.27 -32.92 0.07
N VAL A 168 -29.43 -31.79 -0.61
CA VAL A 168 -30.68 -31.44 -1.33
C VAL A 168 -30.92 -32.42 -2.49
N GLU A 169 -29.90 -32.69 -3.30
CA GLU A 169 -29.99 -33.68 -4.40
C GLU A 169 -30.28 -35.09 -3.86
N GLY A 170 -29.56 -35.50 -2.79
CA GLY A 170 -29.79 -36.82 -2.18
C GLY A 170 -31.20 -37.00 -1.65
N VAL A 171 -31.82 -35.95 -1.09
CA VAL A 171 -33.24 -36.00 -0.69
C VAL A 171 -34.17 -35.98 -1.90
N ALA A 172 -33.88 -35.17 -2.92
CA ALA A 172 -34.69 -35.07 -4.13
C ALA A 172 -34.72 -36.39 -4.91
N ASP A 173 -33.59 -37.10 -4.98
CA ASP A 173 -33.44 -38.39 -5.66
C ASP A 173 -33.91 -39.59 -4.81
N GLY A 174 -34.35 -39.33 -3.58
CA GLY A 174 -34.84 -40.40 -2.66
C GLY A 174 -33.72 -41.27 -2.09
N VAL A 175 -32.45 -40.90 -2.27
CA VAL A 175 -31.28 -41.64 -1.75
C VAL A 175 -31.06 -41.35 -0.26
N MET A 176 -31.46 -40.14 0.19
CA MET A 176 -31.38 -39.71 1.57
C MET A 176 -32.78 -39.42 2.15
N ALA A 177 -32.97 -39.75 3.41
CA ALA A 177 -34.20 -39.37 4.12
C ALA A 177 -34.24 -37.88 4.46
N ALA A 178 -35.41 -37.28 4.33
CA ALA A 178 -35.64 -35.90 4.81
C ALA A 178 -35.92 -35.92 6.32
N ASP A 179 -34.97 -36.43 7.11
CA ASP A 179 -35.06 -36.58 8.55
C ASP A 179 -34.44 -35.39 9.32
N ASP A 180 -34.56 -35.40 10.65
CA ASP A 180 -34.03 -34.35 11.51
C ASP A 180 -32.50 -34.20 11.38
N GLU A 181 -31.78 -35.25 11.08
CA GLU A 181 -30.34 -35.24 10.86
C GLU A 181 -29.99 -34.42 9.59
N THR A 182 -30.67 -34.72 8.49
CA THR A 182 -30.52 -34.01 7.20
C THR A 182 -30.81 -32.51 7.37
N TRP A 183 -31.93 -32.15 8.01
CA TRP A 183 -32.29 -30.77 8.26
C TRP A 183 -31.30 -30.07 9.21
N ARG A 184 -30.75 -30.77 10.18
CA ARG A 184 -29.71 -30.25 11.09
C ARG A 184 -28.41 -29.92 10.33
N VAL A 185 -27.96 -30.77 9.41
CA VAL A 185 -26.79 -30.52 8.58
C VAL A 185 -27.00 -29.30 7.70
N LEU A 186 -28.12 -29.24 6.95
CA LEU A 186 -28.44 -28.10 6.08
C LEU A 186 -28.51 -26.78 6.85
N ARG A 187 -29.11 -26.77 8.02
CA ARG A 187 -29.18 -25.61 8.90
C ARG A 187 -27.79 -25.20 9.41
N THR A 188 -26.96 -26.15 9.77
CA THR A 188 -25.59 -25.90 10.25
C THR A 188 -24.74 -25.24 9.17
N GLU A 189 -24.78 -25.76 7.93
CA GLU A 189 -24.02 -25.21 6.82
C GLU A 189 -24.56 -23.81 6.40
N THR A 190 -25.88 -23.61 6.46
CA THR A 190 -26.48 -22.28 6.21
C THR A 190 -26.04 -21.24 7.24
N VAL A 191 -26.00 -21.59 8.52
CA VAL A 191 -25.49 -20.72 9.60
C VAL A 191 -23.98 -20.44 9.40
N ARG A 192 -23.23 -21.44 8.96
CA ARG A 192 -21.80 -21.28 8.62
C ARG A 192 -21.60 -20.28 7.49
N LEU A 193 -22.37 -20.40 6.39
CA LEU A 193 -22.33 -19.45 5.27
C LEU A 193 -22.65 -18.01 5.73
N ARG A 194 -23.68 -17.84 6.54
CA ARG A 194 -24.03 -16.51 7.08
C ARG A 194 -22.86 -15.91 7.87
N ARG A 195 -22.23 -16.67 8.75
CA ARG A 195 -21.05 -16.21 9.51
C ARG A 195 -19.89 -15.83 8.59
N LEU A 196 -19.62 -16.60 7.53
CA LEU A 196 -18.58 -16.28 6.55
C LEU A 196 -18.85 -14.93 5.86
N VAL A 197 -20.10 -14.63 5.52
CA VAL A 197 -20.49 -13.34 4.93
C VAL A 197 -20.33 -12.18 5.94
N ASP A 198 -20.72 -12.38 7.18
CA ASP A 198 -20.57 -11.36 8.25
C ASP A 198 -19.08 -11.09 8.52
N ASP A 199 -18.26 -12.13 8.59
CA ASP A 199 -16.81 -12.06 8.77
C ASP A 199 -16.13 -11.34 7.58
N LEU A 200 -16.59 -11.60 6.34
CA LEU A 200 -16.10 -10.91 5.14
C LEU A 200 -16.38 -9.40 5.22
N ASN A 201 -17.59 -9.03 5.58
CA ASN A 201 -17.97 -7.63 5.75
C ASN A 201 -17.13 -6.94 6.84
N ALA A 202 -16.81 -7.64 7.92
CA ALA A 202 -15.96 -7.13 8.98
C ALA A 202 -14.49 -6.94 8.51
N VAL A 203 -13.95 -7.92 7.76
CA VAL A 203 -12.60 -7.81 7.17
C VAL A 203 -12.52 -6.68 6.16
N SER A 204 -13.50 -6.54 5.25
CA SER A 204 -13.54 -5.46 4.25
C SER A 204 -13.48 -4.09 4.92
N ARG A 205 -14.32 -3.88 5.95
CA ARG A 205 -14.32 -2.61 6.72
C ARG A 205 -13.00 -2.37 7.47
N ALA A 206 -12.39 -3.42 7.97
CA ALA A 206 -11.11 -3.32 8.70
C ALA A 206 -9.94 -2.99 7.75
N GLU A 207 -9.94 -3.49 6.50
CA GLU A 207 -8.89 -3.23 5.51
C GLU A 207 -8.95 -1.83 4.93
N GLU A 208 -10.15 -1.31 4.71
CA GLU A 208 -10.35 0.04 4.18
C GLU A 208 -9.94 1.14 5.18
N ARG A 209 -9.41 0.78 6.38
CA ARG A 209 -9.15 1.72 7.49
C ARG A 209 -10.37 2.59 7.84
N GLN A 210 -11.56 2.16 7.42
CA GLN A 210 -12.85 2.82 7.67
C GLN A 210 -13.55 2.23 8.91
N LEU A 211 -12.77 1.72 9.86
CA LEU A 211 -13.31 1.53 11.20
C LEU A 211 -13.49 2.94 11.78
N ASP A 212 -14.66 3.52 11.55
CA ASP A 212 -15.09 4.71 12.31
C ASP A 212 -15.16 4.32 13.78
N LEU A 213 -14.02 4.47 14.48
CA LEU A 213 -13.93 4.16 15.91
C LEU A 213 -14.54 5.31 16.70
N ARG A 214 -15.48 4.99 17.56
CA ARG A 214 -16.01 5.91 18.56
C ARG A 214 -15.13 5.87 19.82
N LEU A 215 -13.94 6.45 19.71
CA LEU A 215 -12.97 6.43 20.79
C LEU A 215 -13.45 7.28 21.97
N ALA A 216 -13.53 6.66 23.15
CA ALA A 216 -13.82 7.30 24.41
C ALA A 216 -12.89 6.78 25.51
N ARG A 217 -12.81 7.50 26.64
CA ARG A 217 -12.01 7.08 27.80
C ARG A 217 -12.73 6.00 28.59
N TRP A 218 -12.22 4.79 28.58
CA TRP A 218 -12.80 3.63 29.24
C TRP A 218 -11.89 3.06 30.32
N GLU A 219 -12.51 2.54 31.37
CA GLU A 219 -11.83 1.75 32.40
C GLU A 219 -11.65 0.32 31.87
N PRO A 220 -10.42 -0.21 31.80
CA PRO A 220 -10.16 -1.57 31.29
C PRO A 220 -10.94 -2.65 32.05
N ALA A 221 -11.13 -2.45 33.35
CA ALA A 221 -11.94 -3.34 34.19
C ALA A 221 -13.36 -3.55 33.64
N LYS A 222 -14.05 -2.47 33.26
CA LYS A 222 -15.42 -2.54 32.73
C LYS A 222 -15.50 -3.32 31.42
N LEU A 223 -14.49 -3.17 30.56
CA LEU A 223 -14.41 -3.91 29.29
C LEU A 223 -14.25 -5.41 29.52
N VAL A 224 -13.36 -5.80 30.46
CA VAL A 224 -13.12 -7.20 30.81
C VAL A 224 -14.35 -7.80 31.50
N THR A 225 -14.91 -7.14 32.50
CA THR A 225 -16.08 -7.65 33.25
C THR A 225 -17.27 -7.85 32.31
N ALA A 226 -17.54 -6.91 31.40
CA ALA A 226 -18.61 -7.04 30.42
C ALA A 226 -18.43 -8.27 29.52
N ALA A 227 -17.22 -8.49 29.01
CA ALA A 227 -16.89 -9.64 28.14
C ALA A 227 -17.00 -10.97 28.89
N VAL A 228 -16.48 -11.04 30.13
CA VAL A 228 -16.57 -12.24 30.99
C VAL A 228 -18.03 -12.57 31.28
N HIS A 229 -18.83 -11.58 31.66
CA HIS A 229 -20.25 -11.76 31.93
C HIS A 229 -21.02 -12.27 30.72
N ALA A 230 -20.76 -11.70 29.53
CA ALA A 230 -21.38 -12.13 28.27
C ALA A 230 -21.03 -13.59 27.90
N ALA A 231 -19.81 -14.05 28.21
CA ALA A 231 -19.35 -15.39 27.87
C ALA A 231 -19.69 -16.46 28.94
N ALA A 232 -20.06 -16.06 30.16
CA ALA A 232 -20.18 -16.95 31.33
C ALA A 232 -21.08 -18.17 31.08
N ALA A 233 -22.26 -17.96 30.50
CA ALA A 233 -23.21 -19.04 30.24
C ALA A 233 -22.65 -20.12 29.26
N ALA A 234 -21.93 -19.70 28.23
CA ALA A 234 -21.32 -20.62 27.26
C ALA A 234 -20.19 -21.44 27.90
N TYR A 235 -19.38 -20.83 28.75
CA TYR A 235 -18.32 -21.49 29.49
C TYR A 235 -18.87 -22.47 30.51
N GLN A 236 -19.90 -22.09 31.26
CA GLN A 236 -20.60 -22.98 32.19
C GLN A 236 -21.20 -24.20 31.49
N ALA A 237 -21.88 -24.00 30.35
CA ALA A 237 -22.46 -25.08 29.55
C ALA A 237 -21.42 -26.07 29.05
N ARG A 238 -20.17 -25.64 28.85
CA ARG A 238 -19.06 -26.49 28.40
C ARG A 238 -18.19 -27.05 29.54
N GLY A 239 -18.50 -26.68 30.78
CA GLY A 239 -17.75 -27.14 31.95
C GLY A 239 -16.32 -26.59 32.02
N VAL A 240 -16.08 -25.38 31.48
CA VAL A 240 -14.78 -24.70 31.52
C VAL A 240 -14.85 -23.56 32.52
N ALA A 241 -13.87 -23.50 33.44
CA ALA A 241 -13.79 -22.41 34.42
C ALA A 241 -13.37 -21.10 33.75
N LEU A 242 -14.19 -20.02 33.88
CA LEU A 242 -13.86 -18.68 33.42
C LEU A 242 -13.53 -17.80 34.61
N VAL A 243 -12.37 -17.19 34.64
CA VAL A 243 -11.85 -16.39 35.77
C VAL A 243 -11.44 -15.02 35.29
N GLU A 244 -11.83 -14.00 36.03
CA GLU A 244 -11.43 -12.61 35.81
C GLU A 244 -10.29 -12.23 36.76
N ARG A 245 -9.28 -11.52 36.27
CA ARG A 245 -8.16 -10.97 37.06
C ARG A 245 -7.80 -9.59 36.54
N VAL A 246 -8.20 -8.57 37.25
CA VAL A 246 -7.94 -7.18 36.90
C VAL A 246 -7.09 -6.52 37.97
N ASP A 247 -5.97 -5.94 37.57
CA ASP A 247 -5.13 -5.17 38.49
C ASP A 247 -5.87 -3.92 38.98
N PRO A 248 -5.71 -3.55 40.24
CA PRO A 248 -6.29 -2.31 40.75
C PRO A 248 -5.61 -1.09 40.13
N HIS A 249 -6.36 0.00 39.97
CA HIS A 249 -5.85 1.31 39.57
C HIS A 249 -5.22 1.35 38.16
N LEU A 250 -5.78 0.63 37.19
CA LEU A 250 -5.37 0.72 35.80
C LEU A 250 -5.71 2.10 35.20
N PRO A 251 -4.80 2.68 34.38
CA PRO A 251 -5.10 3.90 33.68
C PRO A 251 -6.25 3.66 32.69
N ARG A 252 -7.05 4.70 32.45
CA ARG A 252 -8.07 4.64 31.39
C ARG A 252 -7.41 4.49 30.04
N VAL A 253 -8.06 3.76 29.13
CA VAL A 253 -7.63 3.58 27.74
C VAL A 253 -8.55 4.38 26.82
N LEU A 254 -8.00 4.84 25.70
CA LEU A 254 -8.78 5.44 24.62
C LEU A 254 -9.25 4.30 23.70
N ALA A 255 -10.53 3.94 23.81
CA ALA A 255 -11.06 2.77 23.12
C ALA A 255 -12.53 2.96 22.70
N ASP A 256 -12.90 2.24 21.66
CA ASP A 256 -14.30 1.98 21.31
C ASP A 256 -14.75 0.71 22.04
N PRO A 257 -15.70 0.80 23.00
CA PRO A 257 -16.08 -0.32 23.86
C PRO A 257 -16.72 -1.46 23.07
N ASP A 258 -17.50 -1.17 22.03
CA ASP A 258 -18.17 -2.19 21.22
C ASP A 258 -17.13 -2.98 20.43
N ARG A 259 -16.11 -2.32 19.89
CA ARG A 259 -15.03 -2.95 19.14
C ARG A 259 -14.08 -3.74 20.04
N ILE A 260 -13.74 -3.22 21.21
CA ILE A 260 -12.93 -4.00 22.17
C ILE A 260 -13.75 -5.17 22.73
N GLY A 261 -15.05 -4.99 22.91
CA GLY A 261 -15.97 -6.09 23.23
C GLY A 261 -15.94 -7.21 22.18
N GLU A 262 -15.95 -6.86 20.89
CA GLU A 262 -15.80 -7.80 19.77
C GLU A 262 -14.43 -8.53 19.81
N VAL A 263 -13.34 -7.83 20.12
CA VAL A 263 -12.01 -8.42 20.32
C VAL A 263 -12.03 -9.48 21.40
N LEU A 264 -12.54 -9.13 22.59
CA LEU A 264 -12.59 -10.05 23.73
C LEU A 264 -13.53 -11.23 23.47
N ALA A 265 -14.68 -11.00 22.84
CA ALA A 265 -15.62 -12.05 22.46
C ALA A 265 -14.98 -13.07 21.49
N ASN A 266 -14.24 -12.60 20.48
CA ASN A 266 -13.52 -13.44 19.55
C ASN A 266 -12.43 -14.28 20.24
N LEU A 267 -11.65 -13.67 21.16
CA LEU A 267 -10.62 -14.38 21.92
C LEU A 267 -11.25 -15.42 22.85
N LEU A 268 -12.35 -15.07 23.55
CA LEU A 268 -13.07 -15.99 24.43
C LEU A 268 -13.73 -17.13 23.65
N ALA A 269 -14.32 -16.88 22.51
CA ALA A 269 -14.87 -17.93 21.65
C ALA A 269 -13.77 -18.88 21.14
N ASN A 270 -12.59 -18.36 20.83
CA ASN A 270 -11.46 -19.16 20.41
C ASN A 270 -10.93 -20.04 21.57
N THR A 271 -10.69 -19.47 22.75
CA THR A 271 -10.18 -20.21 23.92
C THR A 271 -11.20 -21.24 24.40
N LEU A 272 -12.49 -20.96 24.41
CA LEU A 272 -13.55 -21.92 24.75
C LEU A 272 -13.54 -23.13 23.81
N ARG A 273 -13.26 -22.93 22.53
CA ARG A 273 -13.21 -24.02 21.52
C ARG A 273 -12.04 -24.95 21.76
N HIS A 274 -10.87 -24.42 22.13
CA HIS A 274 -9.61 -25.17 22.27
C HIS A 274 -9.31 -25.59 23.71
N THR A 275 -10.21 -25.30 24.65
CA THR A 275 -10.08 -25.74 26.05
C THR A 275 -11.02 -26.92 26.31
N PRO A 276 -10.52 -28.07 26.76
CA PRO A 276 -11.35 -29.22 27.13
C PRO A 276 -12.22 -28.93 28.35
N ALA A 277 -13.25 -29.73 28.56
CA ALA A 277 -14.05 -29.71 29.79
C ALA A 277 -13.12 -29.87 31.01
N ALA A 278 -13.48 -29.23 32.12
CA ALA A 278 -12.67 -29.06 33.34
C ALA A 278 -11.39 -28.21 33.17
N GLY A 279 -11.14 -27.65 31.98
CA GLY A 279 -10.09 -26.65 31.77
C GLY A 279 -10.44 -25.27 32.35
N ARG A 280 -9.48 -24.36 32.27
CA ARG A 280 -9.62 -22.99 32.82
C ARG A 280 -9.21 -21.96 31.78
N VAL A 281 -9.98 -20.86 31.70
CA VAL A 281 -9.63 -19.65 30.95
C VAL A 281 -9.60 -18.47 31.92
N GLU A 282 -8.54 -17.68 31.84
CA GLU A 282 -8.34 -16.48 32.62
C GLU A 282 -8.33 -15.26 31.71
N VAL A 283 -9.14 -14.26 32.00
CA VAL A 283 -9.14 -12.95 31.36
C VAL A 283 -8.51 -11.96 32.32
N ALA A 284 -7.42 -11.36 31.91
CA ALA A 284 -6.67 -10.45 32.77
C ALA A 284 -6.54 -9.06 32.15
N ALA A 285 -6.51 -8.04 33.00
CA ALA A 285 -6.07 -6.70 32.64
C ALA A 285 -4.97 -6.26 33.59
N ALA A 286 -3.84 -5.84 33.06
CA ALA A 286 -2.67 -5.43 33.84
C ALA A 286 -1.98 -4.22 33.19
N ARG A 287 -1.22 -3.46 33.99
CA ARG A 287 -0.37 -2.41 33.49
C ARG A 287 1.00 -2.98 33.10
N HIS A 288 1.43 -2.70 31.88
CA HIS A 288 2.79 -3.04 31.43
C HIS A 288 3.51 -1.81 30.87
N GLY A 289 4.40 -1.24 31.66
CA GLY A 289 5.05 0.02 31.34
C GLY A 289 4.05 1.16 31.19
N ARG A 290 3.96 1.73 29.98
CA ARG A 290 3.00 2.78 29.66
C ARG A 290 1.68 2.28 29.06
N GLU A 291 1.59 1.01 28.69
CA GLU A 291 0.42 0.43 28.02
C GLU A 291 -0.43 -0.36 29.03
N VAL A 292 -1.71 -0.55 28.71
CA VAL A 292 -2.59 -1.50 29.36
C VAL A 292 -2.62 -2.77 28.52
N GLN A 293 -2.36 -3.91 29.17
CA GLN A 293 -2.48 -5.23 28.56
C GLN A 293 -3.78 -5.88 28.96
N LEU A 294 -4.56 -6.33 27.97
CA LEU A 294 -5.65 -7.29 28.14
C LEU A 294 -5.14 -8.64 27.68
N ALA A 295 -5.28 -9.68 28.49
CA ALA A 295 -4.81 -11.01 28.15
C ALA A 295 -5.89 -12.05 28.37
N VAL A 296 -6.03 -13.00 27.45
CA VAL A 296 -6.88 -14.19 27.58
C VAL A 296 -5.97 -15.40 27.54
N ARG A 297 -5.91 -16.15 28.63
CA ARG A 297 -5.07 -17.34 28.79
C ARG A 297 -5.95 -18.57 29.00
N ASP A 298 -5.66 -19.63 28.27
CA ASP A 298 -6.31 -20.93 28.42
C ASP A 298 -5.34 -22.05 28.88
N THR A 299 -5.91 -23.15 29.32
CA THR A 299 -5.19 -24.40 29.65
C THR A 299 -5.46 -25.48 28.61
N GLY A 300 -5.70 -25.10 27.37
CA GLY A 300 -6.11 -25.98 26.27
C GLY A 300 -4.98 -26.64 25.49
N GLU A 301 -5.26 -26.91 24.23
CA GLU A 301 -4.40 -27.68 23.31
C GLU A 301 -3.01 -27.02 23.06
N GLY A 302 -2.87 -25.71 23.31
CA GLY A 302 -1.66 -24.95 23.02
C GLY A 302 -1.44 -24.72 21.53
N ILE A 303 -0.38 -23.99 21.22
CA ILE A 303 0.00 -23.60 19.86
C ILE A 303 1.46 -23.94 19.64
N ALA A 304 1.78 -24.61 18.52
CA ALA A 304 3.17 -24.87 18.15
C ALA A 304 3.91 -23.55 17.85
N PRO A 305 5.18 -23.41 18.25
CA PRO A 305 5.91 -22.14 18.15
C PRO A 305 5.92 -21.53 16.73
N GLU A 306 6.03 -22.37 15.71
CA GLU A 306 6.05 -21.98 14.30
C GLU A 306 4.69 -21.44 13.80
N LEU A 307 3.63 -21.61 14.59
CA LEU A 307 2.27 -21.20 14.24
C LEU A 307 1.80 -19.94 14.97
N LEU A 308 2.57 -19.44 15.95
CA LEU A 308 2.18 -18.30 16.81
C LEU A 308 1.86 -17.03 16.03
N GLU A 309 2.59 -16.75 14.97
CA GLU A 309 2.28 -15.61 14.09
C GLU A 309 1.19 -15.93 13.08
N ARG A 310 1.13 -17.20 12.63
CA ARG A 310 0.23 -17.64 11.58
C ARG A 310 -1.23 -17.77 12.04
N VAL A 311 -1.49 -17.92 13.34
CA VAL A 311 -2.87 -17.98 13.85
C VAL A 311 -3.67 -16.69 13.62
N PHE A 312 -3.00 -15.57 13.31
CA PHE A 312 -3.61 -14.30 12.91
C PHE A 312 -3.79 -14.14 11.40
N GLU A 313 -3.28 -15.11 10.59
CA GLU A 313 -3.52 -15.13 9.16
C GLU A 313 -4.99 -15.50 8.88
N ARG A 314 -5.54 -14.98 7.79
CA ARG A 314 -6.93 -15.23 7.40
C ARG A 314 -7.13 -16.68 7.03
N PHE A 315 -8.27 -17.24 7.44
CA PHE A 315 -8.66 -18.63 7.17
C PHE A 315 -7.63 -19.66 7.66
N TYR A 316 -6.64 -19.22 8.44
CA TYR A 316 -5.67 -20.14 8.99
C TYR A 316 -6.29 -21.00 10.10
N ARG A 317 -6.09 -22.31 10.00
CA ARG A 317 -6.56 -23.31 10.97
C ARG A 317 -5.49 -24.36 11.13
N VAL A 318 -5.17 -24.72 12.36
CA VAL A 318 -4.15 -25.71 12.69
C VAL A 318 -4.52 -27.11 12.20
N ASP A 319 -5.84 -27.46 12.21
CA ASP A 319 -6.33 -28.77 11.76
C ASP A 319 -7.51 -28.60 10.77
N ARG A 320 -7.24 -28.75 9.48
CA ARG A 320 -8.28 -28.84 8.43
C ARG A 320 -9.07 -30.15 8.48
N ALA A 321 -8.49 -31.23 9.00
CA ALA A 321 -9.07 -32.58 8.93
C ALA A 321 -10.05 -32.92 10.07
N ARG A 322 -9.98 -32.29 11.24
CA ARG A 322 -10.82 -32.62 12.40
C ARG A 322 -12.18 -31.92 12.50
N THR A 323 -12.55 -31.09 11.55
CA THR A 323 -13.68 -30.16 11.73
C THR A 323 -14.90 -30.40 10.86
N HIS A 324 -15.18 -31.63 10.50
CA HIS A 324 -16.53 -32.00 10.04
C HIS A 324 -17.56 -32.16 11.18
N THR A 325 -17.11 -32.07 12.44
CA THR A 325 -18.00 -32.06 13.59
C THR A 325 -18.37 -30.62 14.00
N ALA A 326 -19.64 -30.39 14.22
CA ALA A 326 -20.34 -29.13 14.50
C ALA A 326 -19.55 -28.05 15.26
N GLY A 327 -19.35 -26.90 14.61
CA GLY A 327 -18.88 -25.69 15.32
C GLY A 327 -17.56 -25.08 14.89
N GLY A 328 -16.95 -25.52 13.77
CA GLY A 328 -15.68 -24.95 13.28
C GLY A 328 -15.78 -23.44 12.98
N GLY A 329 -14.87 -22.62 13.56
CA GLY A 329 -14.80 -21.18 13.26
C GLY A 329 -14.30 -20.91 11.84
N SER A 330 -14.62 -19.75 11.29
CA SER A 330 -14.24 -19.30 9.95
C SER A 330 -12.72 -19.10 9.75
N GLY A 331 -11.93 -19.04 10.85
CA GLY A 331 -10.51 -18.68 10.80
C GLY A 331 -10.26 -17.19 10.56
N ILE A 332 -11.30 -16.35 10.64
CA ILE A 332 -11.24 -14.91 10.42
C ILE A 332 -11.23 -14.12 11.73
N GLY A 333 -11.79 -14.67 12.82
CA GLY A 333 -11.96 -13.96 14.09
C GLY A 333 -10.67 -13.35 14.65
N LEU A 334 -9.54 -14.08 14.63
CA LEU A 334 -8.27 -13.55 15.09
C LEU A 334 -7.69 -12.48 14.14
N THR A 335 -7.97 -12.56 12.86
CA THR A 335 -7.60 -11.52 11.86
C THR A 335 -8.37 -10.23 12.13
N ILE A 336 -9.68 -10.31 12.37
CA ILE A 336 -10.52 -9.15 12.75
C ILE A 336 -10.02 -8.55 14.06
N THR A 337 -9.75 -9.38 15.06
CA THR A 337 -9.18 -8.97 16.35
C THR A 337 -7.90 -8.15 16.14
N ARG A 338 -6.98 -8.63 15.31
CA ARG A 338 -5.73 -7.92 14.98
C ARG A 338 -5.98 -6.57 14.30
N ALA A 339 -6.93 -6.51 13.37
CA ALA A 339 -7.27 -5.28 12.67
C ALA A 339 -7.89 -4.23 13.60
N ILE A 340 -8.82 -4.64 14.48
CA ILE A 340 -9.43 -3.75 15.46
C ILE A 340 -8.39 -3.21 16.44
N VAL A 341 -7.52 -4.07 16.98
CA VAL A 341 -6.47 -3.67 17.93
C VAL A 341 -5.48 -2.70 17.27
N GLN A 342 -5.07 -2.95 16.02
CA GLN A 342 -4.20 -2.04 15.27
C GLN A 342 -4.87 -0.69 14.98
N ALA A 343 -6.17 -0.66 14.70
CA ALA A 343 -6.92 0.58 14.53
C ALA A 343 -6.96 1.43 15.81
N HIS A 344 -6.91 0.78 16.99
CA HIS A 344 -6.78 1.46 18.29
C HIS A 344 -5.35 1.90 18.63
N GLY A 345 -4.36 1.69 17.72
CA GLY A 345 -2.95 1.97 17.97
C GLY A 345 -2.27 0.95 18.89
N GLY A 346 -2.94 -0.19 19.16
CA GLY A 346 -2.44 -1.28 19.97
C GLY A 346 -1.72 -2.37 19.17
N ARG A 347 -1.29 -3.42 19.87
CA ARG A 347 -0.67 -4.62 19.30
C ARG A 347 -1.32 -5.88 19.88
N ILE A 348 -1.35 -6.95 19.07
CA ILE A 348 -1.80 -8.27 19.53
C ILE A 348 -0.78 -9.33 19.14
N TRP A 349 -0.57 -10.31 20.03
CA TRP A 349 0.24 -11.50 19.76
C TRP A 349 -0.26 -12.69 20.56
N ALA A 350 0.21 -13.88 20.23
CA ALA A 350 -0.04 -15.11 20.95
C ALA A 350 1.25 -15.65 21.56
N GLU A 351 1.14 -16.25 22.73
CA GLU A 351 2.21 -16.95 23.46
C GLU A 351 1.73 -18.37 23.79
N SER A 352 2.60 -19.36 23.62
CA SER A 352 2.35 -20.73 24.07
C SER A 352 3.68 -21.43 24.31
N GLN A 353 3.71 -22.31 25.30
CA GLN A 353 4.88 -23.18 25.58
C GLN A 353 4.86 -24.47 24.75
N GLY A 354 3.97 -24.56 23.76
CA GLY A 354 3.80 -25.72 22.89
C GLY A 354 2.48 -26.45 23.12
N LEU A 355 2.33 -27.56 22.40
CA LEU A 355 1.11 -28.37 22.45
C LEU A 355 0.85 -28.93 23.84
N GLY A 356 -0.41 -28.90 24.28
CA GLY A 356 -0.85 -29.35 25.63
C GLY A 356 -0.52 -28.36 26.76
N ARG A 357 0.04 -27.19 26.47
CA ARG A 357 0.46 -26.21 27.48
C ARG A 357 -0.42 -24.97 27.53
N GLY A 358 -1.55 -24.97 26.79
CA GLY A 358 -2.43 -23.82 26.64
C GLY A 358 -1.83 -22.69 25.81
N ALA A 359 -2.60 -21.64 25.63
CA ALA A 359 -2.18 -20.44 24.92
C ALA A 359 -2.55 -19.17 25.71
N ARG A 360 -1.89 -18.07 25.40
CA ARG A 360 -2.14 -16.75 25.94
C ARG A 360 -2.17 -15.77 24.79
N PHE A 361 -3.30 -15.10 24.59
CA PHE A 361 -3.46 -14.01 23.65
C PHE A 361 -3.34 -12.69 24.40
N VAL A 362 -2.47 -11.80 23.94
CA VAL A 362 -2.18 -10.53 24.60
C VAL A 362 -2.51 -9.38 23.66
N VAL A 363 -3.29 -8.44 24.14
CA VAL A 363 -3.67 -7.20 23.46
C VAL A 363 -3.12 -6.03 24.25
N THR A 364 -2.44 -5.08 23.61
CA THR A 364 -2.06 -3.81 24.25
C THR A 364 -2.95 -2.67 23.74
N LEU A 365 -3.29 -1.78 24.64
CA LEU A 365 -3.99 -0.53 24.33
C LEU A 365 -3.21 0.65 24.89
N PRO A 366 -3.08 1.76 24.14
CA PRO A 366 -2.45 2.97 24.65
C PRO A 366 -3.32 3.58 25.76
N PRO A 367 -2.72 4.11 26.84
CA PRO A 367 -3.48 4.81 27.86
C PRO A 367 -4.08 6.09 27.27
N ALA A 368 -5.25 6.48 27.77
CA ALA A 368 -5.77 7.81 27.50
C ALA A 368 -4.83 8.85 28.12
N ALA A 369 -4.39 9.82 27.32
CA ALA A 369 -3.57 10.93 27.85
C ALA A 369 -4.34 11.64 28.97
N ASP A 370 -3.71 11.81 30.13
CA ASP A 370 -4.23 12.67 31.18
C ASP A 370 -4.10 14.13 30.72
N HIS A 371 -5.19 14.78 30.45
CA HIS A 371 -5.29 16.23 30.31
C HIS A 371 -5.99 16.80 31.54
#